data_a75a092698ea2c012642a4eaa11e2c56
#
_entry.id   a75a092698ea2c012642a4eaa11e2c56
#
_cell.length_a   1.000
_cell.length_b   1.000
_cell.length_c   1.000
_cell.angle_alpha   90.00
_cell.angle_beta   90.00
_cell.angle_gamma   90.00
#
_symmetry.space_group_name_H-M   'P 1'
#
loop_
_entity.id
_entity.type
_entity.pdbx_description
1 polymer ?
#
loop_
_entity_poly.entity_id
_entity_poly.type
_entity_poly.pdbx_seq_one_letter_code
_entity_poly.pdbx_strand_id
1 'polypeptide(L)'
;MKGKIGKGGKRGKVLTGNAKKNPSSRSLKAGLHFPVGRIHRFLKSKTTINNRVGGSAAIYTAALLEYLTAEVLEIASLISTKSNQKRITPRHLCLAIRGDEELNQLIKATIAGGGIAPDTKNLKAKKG
;
A
#
# COMPACT_ATOMS: atom_id res chain seq x y z
N MET A 1 53.76 58.85 -21.68
CA MET A 1 54.09 57.42 -21.41
C MET A 1 52.86 56.68 -20.83
N LYS A 2 52.64 55.53 -21.33
CA LYS A 2 51.40 54.81 -21.27
C LYS A 2 51.15 54.17 -19.91
N GLY A 3 49.98 54.48 -19.26
CA GLY A 3 49.48 53.78 -18.10
C GLY A 3 48.40 52.79 -18.50
N LYS A 4 48.59 51.50 -18.22
CA LYS A 4 47.62 50.45 -18.47
C LYS A 4 46.66 50.32 -17.29
N ILE A 5 45.42 50.52 -17.58
CA ILE A 5 44.31 50.26 -16.66
C ILE A 5 43.99 48.76 -16.66
N GLY A 6 44.20 48.10 -15.52
CA GLY A 6 43.81 46.71 -15.29
C GLY A 6 42.37 46.64 -14.82
N LYS A 7 41.47 46.18 -15.67
CA LYS A 7 40.11 45.73 -15.29
C LYS A 7 40.17 44.30 -14.82
N GLY A 8 39.83 44.07 -13.58
CA GLY A 8 39.62 42.74 -13.04
C GLY A 8 38.42 42.70 -12.10
N GLY A 9 37.23 42.93 -12.64
CA GLY A 9 35.99 42.70 -11.91
C GLY A 9 35.59 41.20 -11.98
N LYS A 10 35.97 40.41 -10.98
CA LYS A 10 35.44 39.06 -10.80
C LYS A 10 34.01 39.20 -10.30
N ARG A 11 33.03 38.98 -11.18
CA ARG A 11 31.64 38.76 -10.81
C ARG A 11 31.58 37.54 -9.92
N GLY A 12 31.21 37.72 -8.65
CA GLY A 12 30.91 36.65 -7.74
C GLY A 12 29.76 35.82 -8.30
N LYS A 13 30.04 34.55 -8.57
CA LYS A 13 29.05 33.56 -8.94
C LYS A 13 28.24 33.31 -7.68
N VAL A 14 27.01 33.87 -7.63
CA VAL A 14 26.05 33.51 -6.60
C VAL A 14 25.75 32.04 -6.80
N LEU A 15 26.30 31.21 -5.93
CA LEU A 15 25.92 29.80 -5.82
C LEU A 15 24.53 29.76 -5.20
N THR A 16 23.52 29.86 -6.03
CA THR A 16 22.19 29.38 -5.66
C THR A 16 22.32 27.89 -5.46
N GLY A 17 22.58 27.50 -4.22
CA GLY A 17 22.56 26.10 -3.82
C GLY A 17 21.18 25.55 -4.05
N ASN A 18 20.97 24.90 -5.21
CA ASN A 18 19.88 23.97 -5.38
C ASN A 18 20.12 22.87 -4.36
N ALA A 19 19.54 23.03 -3.17
CA ALA A 19 19.44 21.94 -2.23
C ALA A 19 18.75 20.79 -2.98
N LYS A 20 19.50 19.76 -3.33
CA LYS A 20 18.97 18.55 -3.95
C LYS A 20 17.91 18.03 -3.01
N LYS A 21 16.64 18.25 -3.34
CA LYS A 21 15.52 17.64 -2.60
C LYS A 21 15.78 16.15 -2.60
N ASN A 22 15.85 15.57 -1.41
CA ASN A 22 15.97 14.13 -1.27
C ASN A 22 14.87 13.46 -2.10
N PRO A 23 15.19 12.43 -2.90
CA PRO A 23 14.20 11.77 -3.72
C PRO A 23 13.12 11.18 -2.82
N SER A 24 11.87 11.59 -3.00
CA SER A 24 10.73 11.04 -2.28
C SER A 24 10.08 9.92 -3.08
N SER A 25 9.67 8.84 -2.41
CA SER A 25 8.97 7.73 -3.05
C SER A 25 7.60 8.16 -3.58
N ARG A 26 7.09 7.45 -4.57
CA ARG A 26 5.72 7.64 -5.09
C ARG A 26 4.67 7.37 -4.01
N SER A 27 4.92 6.39 -3.13
CA SER A 27 4.07 6.09 -1.97
C SER A 27 3.95 7.30 -1.04
N LEU A 28 5.07 7.92 -0.70
CA LEU A 28 5.08 9.11 0.15
C LEU A 28 4.35 10.28 -0.51
N LYS A 29 4.54 10.51 -1.80
CA LYS A 29 3.83 11.56 -2.56
C LYS A 29 2.33 11.36 -2.59
N ALA A 30 1.87 10.10 -2.63
CA ALA A 30 0.46 9.73 -2.64
C ALA A 30 -0.16 9.59 -1.24
N GLY A 31 0.64 9.72 -0.18
CA GLY A 31 0.18 9.51 1.20
C GLY A 31 -0.16 8.05 1.52
N LEU A 32 0.49 7.10 0.84
CA LEU A 32 0.25 5.68 1.00
C LEU A 32 1.38 4.98 1.78
N HIS A 33 1.02 3.97 2.55
CA HIS A 33 1.96 3.06 3.20
C HIS A 33 2.40 1.94 2.25
N PHE A 34 1.54 1.52 1.32
CA PHE A 34 1.85 0.46 0.36
C PHE A 34 2.90 0.91 -0.67
N PRO A 35 3.79 0.00 -1.08
CA PRO A 35 4.91 0.29 -1.97
C PRO A 35 4.45 0.39 -3.43
N VAL A 36 4.18 1.59 -3.91
CA VAL A 36 3.71 1.85 -5.28
C VAL A 36 4.67 1.31 -6.34
N GLY A 37 5.98 1.50 -6.15
CA GLY A 37 6.99 1.03 -7.10
C GLY A 37 7.03 -0.49 -7.26
N ARG A 38 6.88 -1.23 -6.16
CA ARG A 38 6.80 -2.69 -6.16
C ARG A 38 5.53 -3.19 -6.84
N ILE A 39 4.39 -2.58 -6.54
CA ILE A 39 3.11 -2.90 -7.17
C ILE A 39 3.16 -2.63 -8.66
N HIS A 40 3.78 -1.54 -9.10
CA HIS A 40 3.97 -1.24 -10.51
C HIS A 40 4.77 -2.33 -11.23
N ARG A 41 5.84 -2.83 -10.63
CA ARG A 41 6.62 -3.96 -11.17
C ARG A 41 5.79 -5.24 -11.27
N PHE A 42 5.00 -5.56 -10.25
CA PHE A 42 4.12 -6.73 -10.28
C PHE A 42 3.04 -6.61 -11.37
N LEU A 43 2.42 -5.45 -11.52
CA LEU A 43 1.45 -5.21 -12.58
C LEU A 43 2.09 -5.41 -13.96
N LYS A 44 3.28 -4.87 -14.18
CA LYS A 44 4.03 -5.07 -15.43
C LYS A 44 4.33 -6.55 -15.70
N SER A 45 4.74 -7.30 -14.69
CA SER A 45 5.05 -8.72 -14.83
C SER A 45 3.83 -9.59 -15.15
N LYS A 46 2.63 -9.14 -14.77
CA LYS A 46 1.37 -9.85 -15.04
C LYS A 46 0.70 -9.43 -16.34
N THR A 47 1.11 -8.31 -16.91
CA THR A 47 0.57 -7.83 -18.19
C THR A 47 1.24 -8.55 -19.33
N THR A 48 0.49 -9.36 -20.07
CA THR A 48 1.00 -10.18 -21.18
C THR A 48 1.19 -9.39 -22.49
N ILE A 49 0.48 -8.28 -22.65
CA ILE A 49 0.53 -7.44 -23.84
C ILE A 49 1.32 -6.17 -23.51
N ASN A 50 2.44 -5.96 -24.21
CA ASN A 50 3.26 -4.75 -24.21
C ASN A 50 3.93 -4.33 -22.88
N ASN A 51 3.75 -5.02 -21.77
CA ASN A 51 4.33 -4.70 -20.46
C ASN A 51 4.20 -3.23 -20.02
N ARG A 52 3.18 -2.53 -20.49
CA ARG A 52 2.94 -1.11 -20.20
C ARG A 52 1.84 -0.96 -19.17
N VAL A 53 2.16 -0.31 -18.07
CA VAL A 53 1.22 0.02 -17.00
C VAL A 53 1.39 1.49 -16.65
N GLY A 54 0.31 2.26 -16.65
CA GLY A 54 0.34 3.66 -16.28
C GLY A 54 0.75 3.86 -14.82
N GLY A 55 1.51 4.93 -14.55
CA GLY A 55 1.95 5.24 -13.18
C GLY A 55 0.77 5.48 -12.23
N SER A 56 -0.30 6.13 -12.70
CA SER A 56 -1.54 6.33 -11.93
C SER A 56 -2.27 5.02 -11.62
N ALA A 57 -2.21 4.03 -12.51
CA ALA A 57 -2.78 2.71 -12.26
C ALA A 57 -2.10 2.00 -11.08
N ALA A 58 -0.78 2.13 -10.98
CA ALA A 58 -0.02 1.58 -9.85
C ALA A 58 -0.38 2.26 -8.52
N ILE A 59 -0.54 3.58 -8.52
CA ILE A 59 -0.95 4.34 -7.34
C ILE A 59 -2.37 3.96 -6.91
N TYR A 60 -3.30 3.89 -7.84
CA TYR A 60 -4.68 3.49 -7.58
C TYR A 60 -4.77 2.07 -7.02
N THR A 61 -4.04 1.13 -7.60
CA THR A 61 -3.98 -0.26 -7.13
C THR A 61 -3.39 -0.33 -5.71
N ALA A 62 -2.32 0.42 -5.44
CA ALA A 62 -1.73 0.49 -4.11
C ALA A 62 -2.71 1.05 -3.07
N ALA A 63 -3.45 2.09 -3.40
CA ALA A 63 -4.47 2.67 -2.54
C ALA A 63 -5.60 1.69 -2.24
N LEU A 64 -6.05 0.94 -3.25
CA LEU A 64 -7.08 -0.08 -3.10
C LEU A 64 -6.63 -1.23 -2.21
N LEU A 65 -5.42 -1.73 -2.40
CA LEU A 65 -4.85 -2.79 -1.57
C LEU A 65 -4.66 -2.35 -0.12
N GLU A 66 -4.23 -1.11 0.11
CA GLU A 66 -4.11 -0.54 1.45
C GLU A 66 -5.47 -0.46 2.14
N TYR A 67 -6.49 0.02 1.44
CA TYR A 67 -7.86 0.08 1.95
C TYR A 67 -8.40 -1.31 2.32
N LEU A 68 -8.28 -2.29 1.43
CA LEU A 68 -8.73 -3.67 1.70
C LEU A 68 -7.99 -4.30 2.88
N THR A 69 -6.68 -4.06 2.99
CA THR A 69 -5.89 -4.55 4.12
C THR A 69 -6.36 -3.92 5.44
N ALA A 70 -6.63 -2.61 5.46
CA ALA A 70 -7.14 -1.92 6.63
C ALA A 70 -8.49 -2.49 7.08
N GLU A 71 -9.41 -2.74 6.16
CA GLU A 71 -10.72 -3.36 6.43
C GLU A 71 -10.58 -4.75 7.08
N VAL A 72 -9.76 -5.61 6.49
CA VAL A 72 -9.54 -6.97 7.03
C VAL A 72 -8.93 -6.90 8.42
N LEU A 73 -7.94 -6.04 8.64
CA LEU A 73 -7.28 -5.89 9.93
C LEU A 73 -8.20 -5.31 11.00
N GLU A 74 -9.08 -4.40 10.65
CA GLU A 74 -10.07 -3.84 11.57
C GLU A 74 -11.01 -4.94 12.09
N ILE A 75 -11.60 -5.73 11.19
CA ILE A 75 -12.47 -6.84 11.56
C ILE A 75 -11.72 -7.91 12.36
N ALA A 76 -10.50 -8.25 11.95
CA ALA A 76 -9.66 -9.21 12.67
C ALA A 76 -9.29 -8.73 14.08
N SER A 77 -9.05 -7.43 14.25
CA SER A 77 -8.81 -6.81 15.55
C SER A 77 -10.02 -6.92 16.47
N LEU A 78 -11.22 -6.67 15.96
CA LEU A 78 -12.46 -6.84 16.72
C LEU A 78 -12.67 -8.29 17.16
N ILE A 79 -12.38 -9.26 16.28
CA ILE A 79 -12.47 -10.68 16.62
C ILE A 79 -11.45 -11.06 17.69
N SER A 80 -10.21 -10.59 17.54
CA SER A 80 -9.14 -10.80 18.53
C SER A 80 -9.53 -10.27 19.92
N THR A 81 -10.06 -9.06 19.96
CA THR A 81 -10.54 -8.43 21.21
C THR A 81 -11.68 -9.22 21.85
N LYS A 82 -12.66 -9.66 21.04
CA LYS A 82 -13.77 -10.50 21.54
C LYS A 82 -13.30 -11.85 22.08
N SER A 83 -12.20 -12.38 21.54
CA SER A 83 -11.56 -13.62 22.02
C SER A 83 -10.58 -13.39 23.17
N ASN A 84 -10.53 -12.17 23.71
CA ASN A 84 -9.61 -11.76 24.77
C ASN A 84 -8.14 -12.02 24.44
N GLN A 85 -7.77 -11.86 23.17
CA GLN A 85 -6.40 -12.03 22.69
C GLN A 85 -5.83 -10.68 22.25
N LYS A 86 -4.57 -10.43 22.64
CA LYS A 86 -3.86 -9.19 22.31
C LYS A 86 -3.14 -9.24 20.96
N ARG A 87 -3.15 -10.39 20.29
CA ARG A 87 -2.42 -10.64 19.04
C ARG A 87 -3.39 -11.10 17.97
N ILE A 88 -3.29 -10.52 16.77
CA ILE A 88 -4.01 -11.00 15.60
C ILE A 88 -3.29 -12.27 15.09
N THR A 89 -4.04 -13.35 14.94
CA THR A 89 -3.56 -14.64 14.44
C THR A 89 -4.12 -14.91 13.04
N PRO A 90 -3.56 -15.87 12.26
CA PRO A 90 -4.14 -16.28 10.99
C PRO A 90 -5.61 -16.74 11.11
N ARG A 91 -5.99 -17.32 12.24
CA ARG A 91 -7.38 -17.70 12.53
C ARG A 91 -8.30 -16.47 12.54
N HIS A 92 -7.88 -15.36 13.16
CA HIS A 92 -8.65 -14.11 13.17
C HIS A 92 -8.81 -13.53 11.77
N LEU A 93 -7.77 -13.59 10.94
CA LEU A 93 -7.85 -13.17 9.54
C LEU A 93 -8.82 -14.02 8.73
N CYS A 94 -8.76 -15.33 8.90
CA CYS A 94 -9.69 -16.25 8.25
C CYS A 94 -11.14 -15.97 8.64
N LEU A 95 -11.41 -15.79 9.93
CA LEU A 95 -12.74 -15.47 10.43
C LEU A 95 -13.22 -14.11 9.94
N ALA A 96 -12.32 -13.11 9.88
CA ALA A 96 -12.65 -11.78 9.35
C ALA A 96 -13.08 -11.84 7.89
N ILE A 97 -12.31 -12.52 7.04
CA ILE A 97 -12.60 -12.64 5.61
C ILE A 97 -13.83 -13.50 5.36
N ARG A 98 -13.96 -14.64 6.03
CA ARG A 98 -15.07 -15.57 5.83
C ARG A 98 -16.37 -15.12 6.48
N GLY A 99 -16.29 -14.30 7.52
CA GLY A 99 -17.44 -13.73 8.21
C GLY A 99 -18.10 -12.56 7.47
N ASP A 100 -17.36 -11.87 6.63
CA ASP A 100 -17.86 -10.80 5.77
C ASP A 100 -18.18 -11.36 4.38
N GLU A 101 -19.41 -11.21 3.92
CA GLU A 101 -19.87 -11.82 2.67
C GLU A 101 -19.14 -11.22 1.46
N GLU A 102 -18.92 -9.91 1.43
CA GLU A 102 -18.24 -9.22 0.34
C GLU A 102 -16.76 -9.59 0.28
N LEU A 103 -16.07 -9.58 1.42
CA LEU A 103 -14.66 -10.01 1.51
C LEU A 103 -14.51 -11.50 1.16
N ASN A 104 -15.45 -12.34 1.57
CA ASN A 104 -15.44 -13.76 1.24
C ASN A 104 -15.60 -14.04 -0.25
N GLN A 105 -16.40 -13.23 -0.94
CA GLN A 105 -16.52 -13.32 -2.40
C GLN A 105 -15.29 -12.81 -3.13
N LEU A 106 -14.67 -11.74 -2.63
CA LEU A 106 -13.53 -11.10 -3.24
C LEU A 106 -12.22 -11.89 -3.01
N ILE A 107 -12.00 -12.36 -1.78
CA ILE A 107 -10.76 -13.04 -1.36
C ILE A 107 -11.02 -14.53 -1.20
N LYS A 108 -10.73 -15.30 -2.24
CA LYS A 108 -10.89 -16.76 -2.26
C LYS A 108 -9.58 -17.51 -1.97
N ALA A 109 -8.67 -16.88 -1.25
CA ALA A 109 -7.39 -17.48 -0.90
C ALA A 109 -7.51 -18.43 0.30
N THR A 110 -6.71 -19.48 0.31
CA THR A 110 -6.51 -20.32 1.48
C THR A 110 -5.49 -19.66 2.41
N ILE A 111 -5.84 -19.52 3.67
CA ILE A 111 -5.00 -18.90 4.69
C ILE A 111 -4.33 -20.01 5.52
N ALA A 112 -3.02 -20.14 5.43
CA ALA A 112 -2.26 -21.09 6.22
C ALA A 112 -2.42 -20.82 7.73
N GLY A 113 -2.81 -21.84 8.49
CA GLY A 113 -3.08 -21.70 9.92
C GLY A 113 -4.43 -21.05 10.25
N GLY A 114 -5.26 -20.74 9.25
CA GLY A 114 -6.57 -20.11 9.45
C GLY A 114 -7.68 -21.06 9.93
N GLY A 115 -7.53 -22.35 9.72
CA GLY A 115 -8.53 -23.35 10.06
C GLY A 115 -9.75 -23.35 9.12
N ILE A 116 -10.80 -24.05 9.53
CA ILE A 116 -12.03 -24.17 8.77
C ILE A 116 -12.93 -22.96 9.06
N ALA A 117 -13.51 -22.37 8.01
CA ALA A 117 -14.48 -21.29 8.17
C ALA A 117 -15.77 -21.80 8.83
N PRO A 118 -16.38 -21.07 9.77
CA PRO A 118 -17.67 -21.42 10.32
C PRO A 118 -18.73 -21.35 9.21
N ASP A 119 -19.61 -22.34 9.17
CA ASP A 119 -20.72 -22.37 8.22
C ASP A 119 -21.78 -21.32 8.63
N THR A 120 -21.76 -20.18 7.96
CA THR A 120 -22.64 -19.04 8.27
C THR A 120 -24.11 -19.33 7.92
N LYS A 121 -24.38 -20.34 7.10
CA LYS A 121 -25.77 -20.73 6.72
C LYS A 121 -26.51 -21.30 7.91
N ASN A 122 -25.84 -22.02 8.80
CA ASN A 122 -26.48 -22.65 9.97
C ASN A 122 -26.69 -21.68 11.15
N LEU A 123 -25.99 -20.52 11.17
CA LEU A 123 -26.17 -19.52 12.24
C LEU A 123 -27.43 -18.67 12.03
N LYS A 124 -27.89 -18.50 10.80
CA LYS A 124 -29.14 -17.78 10.50
C LYS A 124 -30.40 -18.65 10.80
N ALA A 125 -30.29 -19.98 10.78
CA ALA A 125 -31.39 -20.90 11.06
C ALA A 125 -31.71 -21.04 12.56
N LYS A 126 -30.79 -20.66 13.47
CA LYS A 126 -31.00 -20.74 14.93
C LYS A 126 -31.54 -19.45 15.58
N LYS A 127 -31.88 -18.43 14.80
CA LYS A 127 -32.53 -17.20 15.26
C LYS A 127 -34.00 -17.08 14.83
N GLY A 128 -34.60 -18.21 14.55
CA GLY A 128 -36.05 -18.34 14.37
C GLY A 128 -36.72 -18.86 15.65
#